data_71165ae5f0ec401fdac079cf470f8a5c
#
_entry.id   71165ae5f0ec401fdac079cf470f8a5c
#
_cell.length_a   1.000
_cell.length_b   1.000
_cell.length_c   1.000
_cell.angle_alpha   90.00
_cell.angle_beta   90.00
_cell.angle_gamma   90.00
#
_symmetry.space_group_name_H-M   'P 1'
#
loop_
_entity.id
_entity.type
_entity.pdbx_description
1 polymer ?
#
loop_
_entity_poly.entity_id
_entity_poly.type
_entity_poly.pdbx_seq_one_letter_code
_entity_poly.pdbx_strand_id
1 'polypeptide(L)'
;DRVGFYLQPEGPSWPNHGVKLGNGMYIDRYLMEETQRMNKAYGNYASFCMMACGNEPAGNWVAWVSDFVDYWKKTDSRHVYTGASVGGGWAWQPKSMYHVKAGVRGLDEWRRRAPESMSDFRAKIDTVSVPFVSHETGQWCVFPNFDEISKYTGVNKAKNFEIFRDILNDNHLGRMAHKFMMASGKLQTLCYKHEIERTLRTPDYAGFQLLALNDYSGQGTALVGLTDVFFDEKEYCSPEDFREFCSPTVLLARIPKFTYWNRDAFTAAVEVAHYGKAAIRDAEVSYRICDKYGKTYTEGTLYNGDVALGNNIGLGSVTVSLDKIGAPRQMVFEVMLKGTYDLDGRKEEVRSRNHWDFWVYPQTTLDDLARMDTGDVYITDILDEKAEQMLKAGGKVLVTAAGKITYGKDIVQQFTPVFWNTSWFKMRPPHTTGLYIESNHPLFRNFPTDYHSDMQWWDLVNRKQVMQFTEFPADFQPIVQSIDTWFLSRKIGM
;
A
#
# COMPACT_ATOMS: atom_id res chain seq x y z
N ASP A 1 -4.33 11.02 23.84
CA ASP A 1 -5.27 12.09 24.11
C ASP A 1 -4.95 13.38 23.33
N ARG A 2 -3.77 14.00 23.53
CA ARG A 2 -3.46 15.32 22.94
C ARG A 2 -3.61 15.40 21.42
N VAL A 3 -3.36 14.31 20.70
CA VAL A 3 -3.42 14.25 19.23
C VAL A 3 -4.74 13.69 18.71
N GLY A 4 -5.70 13.36 19.58
CA GLY A 4 -7.01 12.84 19.18
C GLY A 4 -6.99 11.45 18.58
N PHE A 5 -6.07 10.59 18.97
CA PHE A 5 -5.96 9.23 18.44
C PHE A 5 -6.95 8.28 19.12
N TYR A 6 -7.60 7.40 18.37
CA TYR A 6 -8.50 6.36 18.88
C TYR A 6 -7.71 5.09 19.14
N LEU A 7 -7.78 4.56 20.36
CA LEU A 7 -7.04 3.38 20.79
C LEU A 7 -8.00 2.21 21.06
N GLN A 8 -7.58 1.04 20.61
CA GLN A 8 -8.14 -0.27 20.97
C GLN A 8 -7.07 -1.09 21.69
N PRO A 9 -6.90 -0.95 23.01
CA PRO A 9 -6.07 -1.89 23.77
C PRO A 9 -6.61 -3.32 23.67
N GLU A 10 -5.70 -4.27 23.59
CA GLU A 10 -6.01 -5.69 23.55
C GLU A 10 -5.44 -6.40 24.76
N GLY A 11 -6.16 -7.37 25.29
CA GLY A 11 -5.62 -8.29 26.27
C GLY A 11 -4.42 -9.06 25.68
N PRO A 12 -3.40 -9.40 26.48
CA PRO A 12 -2.16 -10.01 25.99
C PRO A 12 -2.35 -11.49 25.64
N SER A 13 -3.06 -11.77 24.56
CA SER A 13 -3.37 -13.10 24.08
C SER A 13 -3.19 -13.23 22.58
N TRP A 14 -2.34 -14.17 22.18
CA TRP A 14 -2.22 -14.68 20.82
C TRP A 14 -1.88 -16.17 20.90
N PRO A 15 -2.87 -17.07 20.79
CA PRO A 15 -2.73 -18.47 21.17
C PRO A 15 -2.04 -19.36 20.13
N ASN A 16 -1.23 -18.82 19.26
CA ASN A 16 -0.58 -19.56 18.16
C ASN A 16 0.20 -20.82 18.60
N HIS A 17 0.49 -20.96 19.89
CA HIS A 17 1.24 -22.09 20.44
C HIS A 17 0.50 -22.86 21.56
N GLY A 18 -0.81 -23.09 21.37
CA GLY A 18 -1.56 -24.03 22.19
C GLY A 18 -2.42 -23.41 23.29
N VAL A 19 -2.46 -22.10 23.44
CA VAL A 19 -3.41 -21.44 24.35
C VAL A 19 -4.82 -21.47 23.74
N LYS A 20 -5.79 -22.00 24.50
CA LYS A 20 -7.17 -22.14 24.03
C LYS A 20 -8.12 -21.47 25.01
N LEU A 21 -8.82 -20.43 24.57
CA LEU A 21 -9.83 -19.74 25.34
C LEU A 21 -11.11 -20.59 25.49
N GLY A 22 -11.80 -20.44 26.62
CA GLY A 22 -13.05 -21.15 26.88
C GLY A 22 -12.88 -22.66 27.11
N ASN A 23 -11.67 -23.11 27.40
CA ASN A 23 -11.35 -24.50 27.70
C ASN A 23 -10.96 -24.72 29.18
N GLY A 24 -11.23 -23.76 30.07
CA GLY A 24 -10.90 -23.83 31.50
C GLY A 24 -9.41 -23.66 31.80
N MET A 25 -8.63 -23.12 30.87
CA MET A 25 -7.23 -22.80 31.11
C MET A 25 -7.08 -21.51 31.95
N TYR A 26 -5.96 -21.35 32.64
CA TYR A 26 -5.67 -20.16 33.45
C TYR A 26 -5.80 -18.84 32.68
N ILE A 27 -5.53 -18.86 31.38
CA ILE A 27 -5.63 -17.70 30.49
C ILE A 27 -7.05 -17.09 30.49
N ASP A 28 -8.10 -17.90 30.64
CA ASP A 28 -9.48 -17.42 30.67
C ASP A 28 -9.69 -16.44 31.84
N ARG A 29 -9.20 -16.80 33.02
CA ARG A 29 -9.24 -15.93 34.20
C ARG A 29 -8.30 -14.75 34.08
N TYR A 30 -7.08 -15.00 33.62
CA TYR A 30 -6.05 -13.97 33.49
C TYR A 30 -6.48 -12.83 32.57
N LEU A 31 -7.07 -13.11 31.40
CA LEU A 31 -7.51 -12.08 30.48
C LEU A 31 -8.66 -11.22 31.06
N MET A 32 -9.59 -11.82 31.79
CA MET A 32 -10.62 -11.06 32.50
C MET A 32 -10.00 -10.11 33.54
N GLU A 33 -9.11 -10.61 34.38
CA GLU A 33 -8.43 -9.81 35.40
C GLU A 33 -7.54 -8.73 34.78
N GLU A 34 -6.81 -9.05 33.69
CA GLU A 34 -5.92 -8.09 33.06
C GLU A 34 -6.67 -6.97 32.35
N THR A 35 -7.75 -7.28 31.65
CA THR A 35 -8.58 -6.24 31.02
C THR A 35 -9.25 -5.36 32.05
N GLN A 36 -9.61 -5.89 33.23
CA GLN A 36 -10.09 -5.08 34.37
C GLN A 36 -8.99 -4.13 34.88
N ARG A 37 -7.74 -4.60 35.02
CA ARG A 37 -6.60 -3.74 35.37
C ARG A 37 -6.35 -2.66 34.31
N MET A 38 -6.39 -3.01 33.03
CA MET A 38 -6.24 -2.07 31.92
C MET A 38 -7.31 -0.98 31.96
N ASN A 39 -8.57 -1.35 32.11
CA ASN A 39 -9.67 -0.40 32.21
C ASN A 39 -9.54 0.49 33.45
N LYS A 40 -9.19 -0.08 34.62
CA LYS A 40 -8.96 0.70 35.84
C LYS A 40 -7.82 1.71 35.68
N ALA A 41 -6.75 1.33 35.00
CA ALA A 41 -5.56 2.19 34.83
C ALA A 41 -5.78 3.26 33.74
N TYR A 42 -6.43 2.91 32.64
CA TYR A 42 -6.45 3.73 31.42
C TYR A 42 -7.84 4.14 30.94
N GLY A 43 -8.92 3.56 31.45
CA GLY A 43 -10.28 3.77 30.98
C GLY A 43 -10.84 5.20 31.13
N ASN A 44 -10.14 6.09 31.84
CA ASN A 44 -10.52 7.51 31.94
C ASN A 44 -9.85 8.39 30.85
N TYR A 45 -8.96 7.83 30.05
CA TYR A 45 -8.40 8.58 28.93
C TYR A 45 -9.37 8.59 27.74
N ALA A 46 -9.63 9.76 27.17
CA ALA A 46 -10.55 9.91 26.05
C ALA A 46 -10.15 9.07 24.82
N SER A 47 -8.85 8.84 24.62
CA SER A 47 -8.34 7.97 23.55
C SER A 47 -8.61 6.48 23.77
N PHE A 48 -8.89 6.03 24.99
CA PHE A 48 -9.27 4.64 25.28
C PHE A 48 -10.74 4.43 24.90
N CYS A 49 -11.02 4.23 23.62
CA CYS A 49 -12.39 4.20 23.10
C CYS A 49 -12.93 2.77 22.96
N MET A 50 -12.07 1.82 22.73
CA MET A 50 -12.37 0.46 22.32
C MET A 50 -11.55 -0.54 23.13
N MET A 51 -12.01 -1.79 23.27
CA MET A 51 -11.22 -2.86 23.90
C MET A 51 -11.58 -4.22 23.30
N ALA A 52 -10.56 -5.07 23.12
CA ALA A 52 -10.66 -6.47 22.74
C ALA A 52 -9.96 -7.39 23.75
N CYS A 53 -10.36 -8.67 23.81
CA CYS A 53 -9.70 -9.63 24.72
C CYS A 53 -8.31 -10.05 24.25
N GLY A 54 -7.97 -9.85 22.97
CA GLY A 54 -6.70 -10.25 22.38
C GLY A 54 -6.81 -10.50 20.87
N ASN A 55 -5.77 -11.13 20.32
CA ASN A 55 -5.64 -11.39 18.89
C ASN A 55 -5.74 -12.90 18.56
N GLU A 56 -6.43 -13.25 17.47
CA GLU A 56 -6.50 -14.56 16.82
C GLU A 56 -6.72 -15.75 17.80
N PRO A 57 -7.78 -15.76 18.59
CA PRO A 57 -8.00 -16.78 19.62
C PRO A 57 -8.25 -18.17 19.05
N ALA A 58 -7.94 -19.21 19.85
CA ALA A 58 -8.25 -20.60 19.59
C ALA A 58 -9.09 -21.23 20.71
N GLY A 59 -9.53 -22.48 20.55
CA GLY A 59 -10.35 -23.20 21.51
C GLY A 59 -11.86 -22.91 21.36
N ASN A 60 -12.60 -22.96 22.45
CA ASN A 60 -14.03 -22.60 22.49
C ASN A 60 -14.21 -21.08 22.64
N TRP A 61 -13.42 -20.33 21.90
CA TRP A 61 -13.23 -18.91 22.07
C TRP A 61 -14.50 -18.09 21.79
N VAL A 62 -15.34 -18.48 20.81
CA VAL A 62 -16.55 -17.69 20.45
C VAL A 62 -17.50 -17.57 21.64
N ALA A 63 -17.73 -18.64 22.39
CA ALA A 63 -18.53 -18.63 23.59
C ALA A 63 -17.88 -17.75 24.67
N TRP A 64 -16.59 -17.96 24.93
CA TRP A 64 -15.84 -17.20 25.94
C TRP A 64 -15.82 -15.70 25.65
N VAL A 65 -15.53 -15.28 24.41
CA VAL A 65 -15.52 -13.84 24.07
C VAL A 65 -16.94 -13.24 24.06
N SER A 66 -17.99 -14.04 23.87
CA SER A 66 -19.36 -13.58 24.04
C SER A 66 -19.64 -13.21 25.51
N ASP A 67 -19.22 -14.04 26.45
CA ASP A 67 -19.32 -13.75 27.88
C ASP A 67 -18.44 -12.55 28.28
N PHE A 68 -17.24 -12.44 27.72
CA PHE A 68 -16.35 -11.30 27.89
C PHE A 68 -17.01 -9.99 27.44
N VAL A 69 -17.60 -9.95 26.26
CA VAL A 69 -18.28 -8.74 25.74
C VAL A 69 -19.52 -8.41 26.58
N ASP A 70 -20.34 -9.41 26.94
CA ASP A 70 -21.53 -9.20 27.77
C ASP A 70 -21.17 -8.65 29.17
N TYR A 71 -20.07 -9.16 29.76
CA TYR A 71 -19.52 -8.63 31.00
C TYR A 71 -19.17 -7.14 30.89
N TRP A 72 -18.39 -6.77 29.88
CA TRP A 72 -17.94 -5.39 29.71
C TRP A 72 -19.07 -4.43 29.36
N LYS A 73 -19.99 -4.81 28.47
CA LYS A 73 -21.19 -4.02 28.16
C LYS A 73 -22.02 -3.71 29.41
N LYS A 74 -22.08 -4.64 30.34
CA LYS A 74 -22.81 -4.47 31.60
C LYS A 74 -22.06 -3.64 32.65
N THR A 75 -20.72 -3.76 32.64
CA THR A 75 -19.87 -3.20 33.71
C THR A 75 -19.43 -1.78 33.41
N ASP A 76 -19.16 -1.46 32.12
CA ASP A 76 -18.64 -0.16 31.69
C ASP A 76 -19.25 0.28 30.36
N SER A 77 -20.06 1.32 30.38
CA SER A 77 -20.72 1.89 29.20
C SER A 77 -19.95 3.01 28.52
N ARG A 78 -18.74 3.36 29.01
CA ARG A 78 -17.94 4.46 28.45
C ARG A 78 -17.27 4.08 27.11
N HIS A 79 -17.07 2.78 26.86
CA HIS A 79 -16.31 2.27 25.74
C HIS A 79 -17.13 1.29 24.91
N VAL A 80 -16.60 0.92 23.74
CA VAL A 80 -17.15 -0.16 22.92
C VAL A 80 -16.23 -1.38 22.95
N TYR A 81 -16.84 -2.56 22.92
CA TYR A 81 -16.15 -3.83 23.16
C TYR A 81 -16.35 -4.80 22.00
N THR A 82 -15.26 -5.44 21.60
CA THR A 82 -15.27 -6.57 20.66
C THR A 82 -14.66 -7.81 21.33
N GLY A 83 -14.99 -8.99 20.85
CA GLY A 83 -14.45 -10.21 21.41
C GLY A 83 -12.94 -10.31 21.22
N ALA A 84 -12.48 -10.29 19.97
CA ALA A 84 -11.07 -10.33 19.62
C ALA A 84 -10.84 -9.75 18.23
N SER A 85 -9.64 -9.27 17.98
CA SER A 85 -9.14 -9.02 16.63
C SER A 85 -8.82 -10.35 15.96
N VAL A 86 -9.28 -10.60 14.72
CA VAL A 86 -9.20 -11.93 14.12
C VAL A 86 -8.76 -11.92 12.66
N GLY A 87 -8.14 -13.01 12.23
CA GLY A 87 -7.83 -13.30 10.84
C GLY A 87 -9.08 -13.51 9.97
N GLY A 88 -8.93 -13.45 8.66
CA GLY A 88 -10.05 -13.56 7.72
C GLY A 88 -10.85 -14.87 7.84
N GLY A 89 -10.20 -15.97 8.17
CA GLY A 89 -10.82 -17.30 8.33
C GLY A 89 -11.49 -17.57 9.67
N TRP A 90 -11.39 -16.67 10.66
CA TRP A 90 -12.04 -16.86 11.97
C TRP A 90 -13.54 -16.61 11.88
N ALA A 91 -14.29 -17.23 12.81
CA ALA A 91 -15.74 -17.04 12.91
C ALA A 91 -16.10 -15.57 13.27
N TRP A 92 -17.35 -15.20 12.99
CA TRP A 92 -17.93 -13.96 13.48
C TRP A 92 -18.28 -14.07 14.97
N GLN A 93 -18.21 -12.96 15.68
CA GLN A 93 -18.45 -12.86 17.11
C GLN A 93 -19.81 -12.19 17.35
N PRO A 94 -20.86 -12.94 17.71
CA PRO A 94 -22.24 -12.45 17.63
C PRO A 94 -22.57 -11.34 18.63
N LYS A 95 -21.80 -11.22 19.72
CA LYS A 95 -22.04 -10.23 20.80
C LYS A 95 -21.23 -8.95 20.65
N SER A 96 -20.21 -8.96 19.80
CA SER A 96 -19.33 -7.80 19.59
C SER A 96 -20.13 -6.56 19.18
N MET A 97 -19.76 -5.41 19.76
CA MET A 97 -20.37 -4.12 19.44
C MET A 97 -19.84 -3.58 18.10
N TYR A 98 -18.68 -4.05 17.66
CA TYR A 98 -18.05 -3.81 16.37
C TYR A 98 -17.15 -5.01 16.05
N HIS A 99 -16.85 -5.21 14.77
CA HIS A 99 -15.93 -6.27 14.35
C HIS A 99 -14.58 -5.71 13.97
N VAL A 100 -13.51 -6.42 14.38
CA VAL A 100 -12.14 -6.20 13.92
C VAL A 100 -11.67 -7.47 13.23
N LYS A 101 -11.58 -7.44 11.89
CA LYS A 101 -11.32 -8.66 11.13
C LYS A 101 -10.47 -8.38 9.89
N ALA A 102 -9.44 -9.22 9.67
CA ALA A 102 -8.71 -9.28 8.41
C ALA A 102 -9.57 -9.94 7.31
N GLY A 103 -9.10 -9.87 6.06
CA GLY A 103 -9.81 -10.44 4.91
C GLY A 103 -10.67 -9.45 4.14
N VAL A 104 -11.00 -8.30 4.73
CA VAL A 104 -11.65 -7.18 4.06
C VAL A 104 -10.64 -6.04 3.96
N ARG A 105 -9.57 -6.30 3.25
CA ARG A 105 -8.40 -5.43 3.07
C ARG A 105 -7.64 -5.81 1.79
N GLY A 106 -6.57 -5.09 1.47
CA GLY A 106 -5.62 -5.44 0.43
C GLY A 106 -6.02 -4.98 -0.96
N LEU A 107 -5.14 -5.31 -1.90
CA LEU A 107 -5.22 -4.97 -3.31
C LEU A 107 -5.15 -6.24 -4.18
N ASP A 108 -5.82 -7.32 -3.76
CA ASP A 108 -5.73 -8.64 -4.42
C ASP A 108 -6.19 -8.61 -5.87
N GLU A 109 -7.12 -7.72 -6.22
CA GLU A 109 -7.60 -7.54 -7.58
C GLU A 109 -6.46 -7.08 -8.52
N TRP A 110 -5.48 -6.34 -8.03
CA TRP A 110 -4.32 -5.89 -8.82
C TRP A 110 -3.43 -7.03 -9.29
N ARG A 111 -3.57 -8.22 -8.71
CA ARG A 111 -2.92 -9.44 -9.23
C ARG A 111 -3.53 -9.95 -10.53
N ARG A 112 -4.73 -9.49 -10.90
CA ARG A 112 -5.52 -10.01 -12.03
C ARG A 112 -5.98 -8.94 -13.01
N ARG A 113 -6.21 -7.72 -12.53
CA ARG A 113 -6.71 -6.58 -13.30
C ARG A 113 -5.81 -5.38 -13.07
N ALA A 114 -5.69 -4.53 -14.08
CA ALA A 114 -4.97 -3.27 -13.97
C ALA A 114 -5.52 -2.43 -12.81
N PRO A 115 -4.66 -1.65 -12.14
CA PRO A 115 -5.06 -0.79 -11.05
C PRO A 115 -6.14 0.20 -11.45
N GLU A 116 -7.09 0.39 -10.55
CA GLU A 116 -8.18 1.36 -10.62
C GLU A 116 -8.52 1.82 -9.19
N SER A 117 -9.31 2.88 -9.06
CA SER A 117 -9.82 3.32 -7.76
C SER A 117 -11.34 3.37 -7.68
N MET A 118 -12.04 2.63 -8.54
CA MET A 118 -13.51 2.53 -8.56
C MET A 118 -14.06 1.67 -7.43
N SER A 119 -13.34 0.59 -7.10
CA SER A 119 -13.80 -0.45 -6.18
C SER A 119 -13.71 -0.04 -4.70
N ASP A 120 -14.57 -0.64 -3.89
CA ASP A 120 -14.57 -0.59 -2.45
C ASP A 120 -14.74 -2.00 -1.84
N PHE A 121 -14.92 -2.09 -0.54
CA PHE A 121 -15.09 -3.36 0.16
C PHE A 121 -16.54 -3.68 0.53
N ARG A 122 -17.54 -2.88 0.13
CA ARG A 122 -18.92 -3.01 0.61
C ARG A 122 -19.47 -4.42 0.44
N ALA A 123 -19.25 -5.04 -0.72
CA ALA A 123 -19.72 -6.39 -0.99
C ALA A 123 -19.15 -7.48 -0.06
N LYS A 124 -18.02 -7.20 0.60
CA LYS A 124 -17.40 -8.13 1.55
C LYS A 124 -17.94 -7.99 2.98
N ILE A 125 -18.67 -6.93 3.27
CA ILE A 125 -19.27 -6.62 4.59
C ILE A 125 -20.80 -6.43 4.53
N ASP A 126 -21.46 -6.83 3.46
CA ASP A 126 -22.90 -6.65 3.23
C ASP A 126 -23.77 -7.32 4.28
N THR A 127 -23.29 -8.41 4.89
CA THR A 127 -23.97 -9.16 5.96
C THR A 127 -23.64 -8.67 7.37
N VAL A 128 -22.75 -7.69 7.51
CA VAL A 128 -22.31 -7.18 8.80
C VAL A 128 -23.26 -6.09 9.27
N SER A 129 -23.85 -6.27 10.47
CA SER A 129 -24.86 -5.38 11.05
C SER A 129 -24.33 -4.41 12.11
N VAL A 130 -23.03 -4.49 12.42
CA VAL A 130 -22.34 -3.62 13.39
C VAL A 130 -21.14 -2.95 12.72
N PRO A 131 -20.58 -1.86 13.27
CA PRO A 131 -19.41 -1.22 12.68
C PRO A 131 -18.27 -2.20 12.40
N PHE A 132 -17.60 -2.05 11.27
CA PHE A 132 -16.51 -2.91 10.84
C PHE A 132 -15.19 -2.15 10.79
N VAL A 133 -14.15 -2.69 11.42
CA VAL A 133 -12.77 -2.19 11.39
C VAL A 133 -11.89 -3.23 10.71
N SER A 134 -11.12 -2.82 9.72
CA SER A 134 -10.12 -3.70 9.10
C SER A 134 -8.97 -3.97 10.04
N HIS A 135 -8.66 -5.25 10.23
CA HIS A 135 -7.53 -5.70 11.04
C HIS A 135 -6.30 -5.93 10.17
N GLU A 136 -5.13 -5.55 10.68
CA GLU A 136 -3.83 -5.77 10.03
C GLU A 136 -3.79 -5.27 8.57
N THR A 137 -4.28 -4.07 8.33
CA THR A 137 -4.27 -3.45 7.00
C THR A 137 -2.84 -3.15 6.57
N GLY A 138 -2.58 -3.27 5.27
CA GLY A 138 -1.27 -3.02 4.68
C GLY A 138 -0.43 -4.28 4.61
N GLN A 139 0.68 -4.33 5.33
CA GLN A 139 1.69 -5.42 5.28
C GLN A 139 2.48 -5.45 3.96
N TRP A 140 2.56 -4.31 3.27
CA TRP A 140 3.36 -4.14 2.05
C TRP A 140 4.82 -3.96 2.40
N CYS A 141 5.69 -4.81 1.87
CA CYS A 141 7.09 -4.81 2.24
C CYS A 141 7.92 -3.81 1.46
N VAL A 142 8.97 -3.33 2.12
CA VAL A 142 10.05 -2.54 1.54
C VAL A 142 11.37 -3.29 1.69
N PHE A 143 12.36 -2.96 0.87
CA PHE A 143 13.72 -3.49 0.99
C PHE A 143 14.42 -2.91 2.24
N PRO A 144 15.26 -3.68 2.97
CA PRO A 144 15.87 -3.24 4.23
C PRO A 144 16.71 -1.95 4.11
N ASN A 145 16.63 -1.12 5.12
CA ASN A 145 17.63 -0.06 5.36
C ASN A 145 18.76 -0.60 6.22
N PHE A 146 19.92 -0.86 5.62
CA PHE A 146 21.05 -1.41 6.37
C PHE A 146 21.77 -0.40 7.27
N ASP A 147 21.53 0.90 7.14
CA ASP A 147 22.03 1.92 8.05
C ASP A 147 21.42 1.77 9.46
N GLU A 148 20.25 1.14 9.55
CA GLU A 148 19.61 0.77 10.81
C GLU A 148 20.48 -0.14 11.71
N ILE A 149 21.38 -0.93 11.12
CA ILE A 149 22.30 -1.82 11.88
C ILE A 149 23.06 -1.05 12.95
N SER A 150 23.48 0.18 12.66
CA SER A 150 24.24 1.03 13.57
C SER A 150 23.46 1.48 14.81
N LYS A 151 22.12 1.46 14.75
CA LYS A 151 21.23 1.85 15.84
C LYS A 151 21.14 0.79 16.94
N TYR A 152 21.51 -0.47 16.66
CA TYR A 152 21.48 -1.58 17.62
C TYR A 152 22.71 -1.56 18.55
N THR A 153 22.75 -0.63 19.48
CA THR A 153 23.88 -0.41 20.39
C THR A 153 23.84 -1.28 21.66
N GLY A 154 22.71 -1.95 21.93
CA GLY A 154 22.49 -2.79 23.11
C GLY A 154 23.02 -4.23 22.96
N VAL A 155 22.47 -5.13 23.77
CA VAL A 155 22.80 -6.57 23.76
C VAL A 155 22.25 -7.28 22.51
N ASN A 156 21.11 -6.86 22.02
CA ASN A 156 20.53 -7.37 20.78
C ASN A 156 21.27 -6.76 19.59
N LYS A 157 21.59 -7.60 18.61
CA LYS A 157 22.24 -7.20 17.36
C LYS A 157 21.29 -7.42 16.19
N ALA A 158 21.43 -6.60 15.16
CA ALA A 158 20.67 -6.72 13.90
C ALA A 158 21.20 -7.87 13.00
N LYS A 159 21.33 -9.09 13.54
CA LYS A 159 21.95 -10.23 12.84
C LYS A 159 21.24 -10.60 11.55
N ASN A 160 19.92 -10.48 11.52
CA ASN A 160 19.10 -10.63 10.31
C ASN A 160 19.54 -9.63 9.22
N PHE A 161 19.68 -8.35 9.54
CA PHE A 161 20.12 -7.31 8.60
C PHE A 161 21.57 -7.50 8.14
N GLU A 162 22.46 -7.92 9.05
CA GLU A 162 23.83 -8.26 8.69
C GLU A 162 23.86 -9.39 7.64
N ILE A 163 23.05 -10.45 7.86
CA ILE A 163 22.95 -11.58 6.91
C ILE A 163 22.36 -11.11 5.57
N PHE A 164 21.31 -10.30 5.58
CA PHE A 164 20.70 -9.80 4.34
C PHE A 164 21.67 -8.90 3.55
N ARG A 165 22.41 -8.05 4.25
CA ARG A 165 23.47 -7.22 3.64
C ARG A 165 24.57 -8.08 3.03
N ASP A 166 25.03 -9.11 3.72
CA ASP A 166 26.06 -10.01 3.24
C ASP A 166 25.59 -10.77 1.98
N ILE A 167 24.35 -11.29 1.98
CA ILE A 167 23.74 -11.91 0.79
C ILE A 167 23.67 -10.93 -0.38
N LEU A 168 23.29 -9.67 -0.13
CA LEU A 168 23.23 -8.64 -1.16
C LEU A 168 24.60 -8.36 -1.75
N ASN A 169 25.65 -8.31 -0.91
CA ASN A 169 27.04 -8.11 -1.31
C ASN A 169 27.57 -9.30 -2.12
N ASP A 170 27.28 -10.52 -1.72
CA ASP A 170 27.65 -11.76 -2.43
C ASP A 170 27.06 -11.80 -3.83
N ASN A 171 25.88 -11.22 -4.03
CA ASN A 171 25.23 -11.05 -5.33
C ASN A 171 25.72 -9.79 -6.10
N HIS A 172 26.77 -9.12 -5.64
CA HIS A 172 27.31 -7.90 -6.24
C HIS A 172 26.33 -6.72 -6.34
N LEU A 173 25.38 -6.64 -5.42
CA LEU A 173 24.32 -5.62 -5.38
C LEU A 173 24.44 -4.64 -4.21
N GLY A 174 25.50 -4.71 -3.39
CA GLY A 174 25.65 -3.88 -2.18
C GLY A 174 25.45 -2.38 -2.42
N ARG A 175 25.93 -1.86 -3.57
CA ARG A 175 25.75 -0.46 -3.97
C ARG A 175 24.29 -0.07 -4.26
N MET A 176 23.39 -1.06 -4.39
CA MET A 176 21.99 -0.86 -4.73
C MET A 176 21.09 -0.77 -3.50
N ALA A 177 21.57 -1.07 -2.29
CA ALA A 177 20.77 -1.19 -1.07
C ALA A 177 19.84 0.00 -0.86
N HIS A 178 20.38 1.22 -0.82
CA HIS A 178 19.58 2.45 -0.64
C HIS A 178 18.63 2.70 -1.81
N LYS A 179 19.07 2.46 -3.06
CA LYS A 179 18.21 2.59 -4.24
C LYS A 179 17.02 1.62 -4.20
N PHE A 180 17.25 0.39 -3.75
CA PHE A 180 16.20 -0.62 -3.58
C PHE A 180 15.22 -0.22 -2.48
N MET A 181 15.71 0.27 -1.33
CA MET A 181 14.85 0.79 -0.27
C MET A 181 13.97 1.92 -0.79
N MET A 182 14.55 2.93 -1.44
CA MET A 182 13.80 4.07 -1.96
C MET A 182 12.76 3.67 -3.00
N ALA A 183 13.13 2.84 -3.97
CA ALA A 183 12.22 2.43 -5.05
C ALA A 183 11.08 1.51 -4.55
N SER A 184 11.40 0.52 -3.71
CA SER A 184 10.38 -0.33 -3.09
C SER A 184 9.51 0.43 -2.10
N GLY A 185 10.06 1.42 -1.41
CA GLY A 185 9.33 2.30 -0.49
C GLY A 185 8.28 3.18 -1.20
N LYS A 186 8.60 3.70 -2.38
CA LYS A 186 7.61 4.41 -3.21
C LYS A 186 6.44 3.50 -3.60
N LEU A 187 6.71 2.26 -4.00
CA LEU A 187 5.66 1.28 -4.28
C LEU A 187 4.86 0.90 -3.02
N GLN A 188 5.52 0.73 -1.87
CA GLN A 188 4.86 0.50 -0.58
C GLN A 188 3.88 1.62 -0.27
N THR A 189 4.32 2.89 -0.37
CA THR A 189 3.49 4.09 -0.13
C THR A 189 2.29 4.12 -1.07
N LEU A 190 2.49 3.80 -2.35
CA LEU A 190 1.42 3.71 -3.34
C LEU A 190 0.38 2.66 -2.97
N CYS A 191 0.83 1.49 -2.51
CA CYS A 191 -0.07 0.43 -2.06
C CYS A 191 -0.84 0.84 -0.79
N TYR A 192 -0.19 1.45 0.20
CA TYR A 192 -0.86 1.99 1.40
C TYR A 192 -1.91 3.03 1.03
N LYS A 193 -1.56 3.98 0.15
CA LYS A 193 -2.49 5.00 -0.33
C LYS A 193 -3.77 4.38 -0.89
N HIS A 194 -3.63 3.48 -1.85
CA HIS A 194 -4.80 2.90 -2.53
C HIS A 194 -5.63 1.97 -1.62
N GLU A 195 -5.00 1.25 -0.71
CA GLU A 195 -5.71 0.41 0.26
C GLU A 195 -6.47 1.23 1.30
N ILE A 196 -5.84 2.27 1.86
CA ILE A 196 -6.49 3.18 2.82
C ILE A 196 -7.63 3.95 2.15
N GLU A 197 -7.41 4.50 0.96
CA GLU A 197 -8.45 5.18 0.21
C GLU A 197 -9.63 4.26 -0.11
N ARG A 198 -9.36 2.99 -0.47
CA ARG A 198 -10.40 1.97 -0.69
C ARG A 198 -11.21 1.72 0.57
N THR A 199 -10.57 1.67 1.73
CA THR A 199 -11.23 1.58 3.04
C THR A 199 -12.13 2.79 3.28
N LEU A 200 -11.59 4.00 3.12
CA LEU A 200 -12.30 5.25 3.38
C LEU A 200 -13.51 5.47 2.46
N ARG A 201 -13.48 4.96 1.21
CA ARG A 201 -14.62 5.04 0.29
C ARG A 201 -15.64 3.92 0.46
N THR A 202 -15.41 2.98 1.39
CA THR A 202 -16.35 1.88 1.63
C THR A 202 -17.47 2.33 2.58
N PRO A 203 -18.75 2.29 2.17
CA PRO A 203 -19.87 2.58 3.06
C PRO A 203 -19.89 1.65 4.27
N ASP A 204 -20.24 2.18 5.44
CA ASP A 204 -20.36 1.46 6.71
C ASP A 204 -19.04 0.84 7.22
N TYR A 205 -17.92 1.28 6.70
CA TYR A 205 -16.60 0.86 7.17
C TYR A 205 -16.10 1.85 8.23
N ALA A 206 -15.96 1.38 9.47
CA ALA A 206 -15.73 2.26 10.63
C ALA A 206 -14.27 2.70 10.79
N GLY A 207 -13.31 1.96 10.18
CA GLY A 207 -11.91 2.31 10.29
C GLY A 207 -10.98 1.15 9.94
N PHE A 208 -9.69 1.36 10.17
CA PHE A 208 -8.65 0.36 9.91
C PHE A 208 -7.53 0.44 10.94
N GLN A 209 -6.81 -0.65 11.09
CA GLN A 209 -5.63 -0.79 11.92
C GLN A 209 -4.47 -1.27 11.04
N LEU A 210 -3.40 -0.49 10.95
CA LEU A 210 -2.21 -0.90 10.20
C LEU A 210 -1.42 -1.97 10.96
N LEU A 211 -0.87 -2.92 10.24
CA LEU A 211 0.16 -3.82 10.74
C LEU A 211 1.43 -3.65 9.87
N ALA A 212 2.33 -2.76 10.25
CA ALA A 212 2.25 -1.78 11.33
C ALA A 212 2.73 -0.41 10.83
N LEU A 213 2.73 0.62 11.69
CA LEU A 213 3.35 1.90 11.36
C LEU A 213 4.87 1.79 11.25
N ASN A 214 5.46 0.95 12.10
CA ASN A 214 6.90 0.64 12.13
C ASN A 214 7.16 -0.78 11.65
N ASP A 215 8.41 -1.05 11.27
CA ASP A 215 8.86 -2.40 10.94
C ASP A 215 8.69 -3.37 12.10
N TYR A 216 8.46 -4.63 11.78
CA TYR A 216 8.37 -5.70 12.75
C TYR A 216 9.55 -6.65 12.58
N SER A 217 10.48 -6.64 13.57
CA SER A 217 11.69 -7.46 13.56
C SER A 217 11.45 -8.94 13.87
N GLY A 218 10.27 -9.26 14.44
CA GLY A 218 9.83 -10.65 14.67
C GLY A 218 9.27 -11.33 13.42
N GLN A 219 8.86 -12.60 13.57
CA GLN A 219 8.25 -13.41 12.50
C GLN A 219 9.01 -13.38 11.16
N GLY A 220 10.36 -13.47 11.22
CA GLY A 220 11.19 -13.51 10.02
C GLY A 220 11.45 -12.13 9.39
N THR A 221 11.41 -11.06 10.17
CA THR A 221 11.72 -9.69 9.74
C THR A 221 10.73 -9.17 8.69
N ALA A 222 9.58 -8.72 9.14
CA ALA A 222 8.57 -8.09 8.30
C ALA A 222 8.83 -6.57 8.19
N LEU A 223 9.27 -6.12 7.02
CA LEU A 223 9.64 -4.74 6.75
C LEU A 223 8.47 -3.99 6.12
N VAL A 224 7.41 -3.83 6.89
CA VAL A 224 6.12 -3.27 6.43
C VAL A 224 5.88 -1.83 6.88
N GLY A 225 6.73 -1.32 7.80
CA GLY A 225 6.58 0.00 8.36
C GLY A 225 6.97 1.12 7.40
N LEU A 226 6.36 2.28 7.59
CA LEU A 226 6.81 3.56 7.04
C LEU A 226 7.98 4.12 7.86
N THR A 227 8.10 3.66 9.10
CA THR A 227 9.25 3.90 9.99
C THR A 227 9.99 2.59 10.25
N ASP A 228 11.22 2.70 10.67
CA ASP A 228 12.00 1.56 11.16
C ASP A 228 11.53 1.11 12.57
N VAL A 229 12.18 0.11 13.15
CA VAL A 229 11.81 -0.40 14.50
C VAL A 229 12.05 0.61 15.63
N PHE A 230 12.80 1.68 15.38
CA PHE A 230 13.07 2.78 16.31
C PHE A 230 12.12 3.96 16.11
N PHE A 231 11.15 3.86 15.19
CA PHE A 231 10.22 4.89 14.75
C PHE A 231 10.87 6.06 13.98
N ASP A 232 12.06 5.85 13.44
CA ASP A 232 12.68 6.82 12.54
C ASP A 232 12.14 6.67 11.11
N GLU A 233 12.00 7.78 10.40
CA GLU A 233 11.49 7.83 9.02
C GLU A 233 12.44 7.13 8.04
N LYS A 234 11.88 6.55 6.98
CA LYS A 234 12.63 5.84 5.93
C LYS A 234 12.80 6.65 4.64
N GLU A 235 12.73 7.97 4.68
CA GLU A 235 13.01 8.93 3.59
C GLU A 235 12.07 8.93 2.38
N TYR A 236 11.48 7.80 2.00
CA TYR A 236 10.69 7.67 0.76
C TYR A 236 9.23 8.18 0.88
N CYS A 237 8.74 8.42 2.07
CA CYS A 237 7.40 8.94 2.33
C CYS A 237 7.45 9.95 3.49
N SER A 238 7.14 11.19 3.20
CA SER A 238 7.05 12.21 4.25
C SER A 238 5.73 12.12 5.02
N PRO A 239 5.66 12.67 6.25
CA PRO A 239 4.39 12.79 6.96
C PRO A 239 3.33 13.57 6.17
N GLU A 240 3.72 14.54 5.36
CA GLU A 240 2.85 15.33 4.50
C GLU A 240 2.24 14.45 3.40
N ASP A 241 3.05 13.64 2.72
CA ASP A 241 2.57 12.69 1.70
C ASP A 241 1.55 11.70 2.30
N PHE A 242 1.85 11.17 3.48
CA PHE A 242 0.97 10.20 4.13
C PHE A 242 -0.36 10.83 4.58
N ARG A 243 -0.35 12.09 5.01
CA ARG A 243 -1.58 12.81 5.42
C ARG A 243 -2.54 13.05 4.27
N GLU A 244 -2.12 13.06 3.02
CA GLU A 244 -3.02 13.22 1.88
C GLU A 244 -4.10 12.13 1.85
N PHE A 245 -3.77 10.90 2.27
CA PHE A 245 -4.69 9.75 2.25
C PHE A 245 -4.96 9.13 3.63
N CYS A 246 -4.32 9.63 4.68
CA CYS A 246 -4.51 9.15 6.06
C CYS A 246 -4.57 10.33 7.04
N SER A 247 -5.70 11.00 7.05
CA SER A 247 -5.98 12.16 7.92
C SER A 247 -7.47 12.23 8.25
N PRO A 248 -7.92 13.11 9.17
CA PRO A 248 -9.33 13.24 9.50
C PRO A 248 -10.23 13.68 8.34
N THR A 249 -9.66 14.29 7.30
CA THR A 249 -10.39 14.70 6.10
C THR A 249 -9.60 14.28 4.87
N VAL A 250 -10.09 13.29 4.14
CA VAL A 250 -9.44 12.73 2.96
C VAL A 250 -10.34 12.90 1.74
N LEU A 251 -9.82 13.60 0.73
CA LEU A 251 -10.42 13.66 -0.59
C LEU A 251 -10.14 12.34 -1.32
N LEU A 252 -11.14 11.80 -2.00
CA LEU A 252 -11.10 10.51 -2.65
C LEU A 252 -11.55 10.66 -4.11
N ALA A 253 -10.98 9.86 -5.00
CA ALA A 253 -11.39 9.83 -6.39
C ALA A 253 -11.63 8.40 -6.88
N ARG A 254 -12.74 8.21 -7.62
CA ARG A 254 -13.01 6.97 -8.34
C ARG A 254 -12.57 7.15 -9.79
N ILE A 255 -11.42 6.57 -10.12
CA ILE A 255 -10.74 6.67 -11.41
C ILE A 255 -10.69 5.27 -12.03
N PRO A 256 -11.21 5.08 -13.28
CA PRO A 256 -11.37 3.76 -13.88
C PRO A 256 -10.06 3.13 -14.37
N LYS A 257 -9.04 3.92 -14.65
CA LYS A 257 -7.71 3.47 -15.10
C LYS A 257 -6.68 4.58 -14.91
N PHE A 258 -5.40 4.24 -14.90
CA PHE A 258 -4.31 5.20 -14.73
C PHE A 258 -3.46 5.39 -16.01
N THR A 259 -3.72 4.61 -17.06
CA THR A 259 -3.07 4.78 -18.37
C THR A 259 -4.12 5.00 -19.44
N TYR A 260 -3.93 6.04 -20.25
CA TYR A 260 -4.89 6.53 -21.23
C TYR A 260 -4.23 6.71 -22.60
N TRP A 261 -5.02 6.50 -23.65
CA TRP A 261 -4.72 7.08 -24.94
C TRP A 261 -5.19 8.54 -24.98
N ASN A 262 -4.52 9.39 -25.79
CA ASN A 262 -4.91 10.79 -25.88
C ASN A 262 -6.29 11.02 -26.56
N ARG A 263 -6.89 9.99 -27.15
CA ARG A 263 -8.29 10.03 -27.64
C ARG A 263 -9.32 9.67 -26.58
N ASP A 264 -8.87 9.19 -25.43
CA ASP A 264 -9.75 8.94 -24.29
C ASP A 264 -10.15 10.26 -23.61
N ALA A 265 -11.17 10.20 -22.78
CA ALA A 265 -11.42 11.21 -21.77
C ALA A 265 -10.94 10.69 -20.41
N PHE A 266 -10.25 11.56 -19.63
CA PHE A 266 -10.05 11.31 -18.22
C PHE A 266 -11.36 11.55 -17.48
N THR A 267 -11.76 10.61 -16.63
CA THR A 267 -12.96 10.72 -15.79
C THR A 267 -12.64 10.40 -14.35
N ALA A 268 -13.19 11.17 -13.41
CA ALA A 268 -13.09 10.89 -11.98
C ALA A 268 -14.38 11.35 -11.28
N ALA A 269 -14.95 10.51 -10.42
CA ALA A 269 -15.96 10.92 -9.47
C ALA A 269 -15.25 11.22 -8.13
N VAL A 270 -15.49 12.41 -7.58
CA VAL A 270 -14.81 12.89 -6.37
C VAL A 270 -15.75 12.81 -5.19
N GLU A 271 -15.26 12.27 -4.08
CA GLU A 271 -15.95 12.16 -2.81
C GLU A 271 -15.00 12.53 -1.66
N VAL A 272 -15.53 12.72 -0.46
CA VAL A 272 -14.73 12.96 0.74
C VAL A 272 -15.15 12.04 1.88
N ALA A 273 -14.14 11.56 2.62
CA ALA A 273 -14.31 10.97 3.94
C ALA A 273 -13.87 12.01 4.97
N HIS A 274 -14.79 12.41 5.83
CA HIS A 274 -14.58 13.47 6.80
C HIS A 274 -14.98 13.04 8.21
N TYR A 275 -14.00 12.86 9.07
CA TYR A 275 -14.12 12.48 10.47
C TYR A 275 -13.39 13.49 11.38
N GLY A 276 -13.39 14.77 10.98
CA GLY A 276 -12.76 15.86 11.71
C GLY A 276 -13.58 16.32 12.91
N LYS A 277 -13.25 17.51 13.42
CA LYS A 277 -13.80 18.04 14.69
C LYS A 277 -15.31 18.36 14.61
N ALA A 278 -15.78 18.82 13.46
CA ALA A 278 -17.18 19.20 13.21
C ALA A 278 -17.43 19.19 11.69
N ALA A 279 -18.67 19.38 11.24
CA ALA A 279 -18.95 19.63 9.83
C ALA A 279 -18.16 20.82 9.31
N ILE A 280 -17.64 20.72 8.09
CA ILE A 280 -16.96 21.82 7.42
C ILE A 280 -18.00 22.75 6.82
N ARG A 281 -17.93 24.02 7.15
CA ARG A 281 -18.77 25.09 6.62
C ARG A 281 -18.10 25.81 5.47
N ASP A 282 -18.91 26.26 4.50
CA ASP A 282 -18.47 27.02 3.35
C ASP A 282 -17.30 26.34 2.62
N ALA A 283 -17.37 25.02 2.47
CA ALA A 283 -16.32 24.28 1.78
C ALA A 283 -16.33 24.60 0.29
N GLU A 284 -15.18 25.01 -0.22
CA GLU A 284 -14.86 25.11 -1.64
C GLU A 284 -13.96 23.95 -2.03
N VAL A 285 -14.38 23.15 -3.01
CA VAL A 285 -13.56 22.06 -3.56
C VAL A 285 -13.25 22.32 -5.01
N SER A 286 -11.96 22.38 -5.31
CA SER A 286 -11.43 22.61 -6.66
C SER A 286 -10.60 21.42 -7.13
N TYR A 287 -10.44 21.31 -8.46
CA TYR A 287 -9.55 20.34 -9.08
C TYR A 287 -8.61 21.02 -10.05
N ARG A 288 -7.48 20.37 -10.29
CA ARG A 288 -6.50 20.74 -11.30
C ARG A 288 -5.95 19.48 -11.97
N ILE A 289 -5.79 19.52 -13.29
CA ILE A 289 -5.00 18.56 -14.06
C ILE A 289 -3.77 19.27 -14.58
N CYS A 290 -2.60 18.83 -14.17
CA CYS A 290 -1.31 19.37 -14.60
C CYS A 290 -0.36 18.23 -15.01
N ASP A 291 0.75 18.55 -15.67
CA ASP A 291 1.83 17.58 -15.84
C ASP A 291 2.73 17.55 -14.59
N LYS A 292 3.62 16.57 -14.53
CA LYS A 292 4.55 16.42 -13.39
C LYS A 292 5.47 17.61 -13.16
N TYR A 293 5.56 18.54 -14.10
CA TYR A 293 6.33 19.77 -13.99
C TYR A 293 5.48 20.98 -13.54
N GLY A 294 4.19 20.76 -13.25
CA GLY A 294 3.27 21.76 -12.75
C GLY A 294 2.56 22.59 -13.83
N LYS A 295 2.75 22.30 -15.12
CA LYS A 295 2.00 22.97 -16.18
C LYS A 295 0.53 22.55 -16.14
N THR A 296 -0.36 23.50 -15.85
CA THR A 296 -1.81 23.25 -15.80
C THR A 296 -2.39 23.10 -17.22
N TYR A 297 -3.22 22.07 -17.41
CA TYR A 297 -4.00 21.81 -18.63
C TYR A 297 -5.46 22.19 -18.44
N THR A 298 -6.01 21.95 -17.28
CA THR A 298 -7.37 22.36 -16.91
C THR A 298 -7.50 22.43 -15.39
N GLU A 299 -8.40 23.27 -14.93
CA GLU A 299 -8.77 23.43 -13.52
C GLU A 299 -10.23 23.87 -13.42
N GLY A 300 -10.85 23.71 -12.26
CA GLY A 300 -12.21 24.15 -12.03
C GLY A 300 -12.68 23.89 -10.60
N THR A 301 -13.87 24.39 -10.30
CA THR A 301 -14.55 24.15 -9.02
C THR A 301 -15.49 22.95 -9.17
N LEU A 302 -15.42 22.03 -8.20
CA LEU A 302 -16.25 20.83 -8.14
C LEU A 302 -17.47 21.01 -7.23
N TYR A 303 -17.27 21.70 -6.08
CA TYR A 303 -18.27 21.77 -5.05
C TYR A 303 -18.16 23.07 -4.26
N ASN A 304 -19.32 23.62 -3.88
CA ASN A 304 -19.43 24.69 -2.91
C ASN A 304 -20.59 24.34 -1.98
N GLY A 305 -20.32 24.29 -0.67
CA GLY A 305 -21.35 23.97 0.34
C GLY A 305 -20.74 23.40 1.60
N ASP A 306 -21.61 22.91 2.49
CA ASP A 306 -21.18 22.29 3.74
C ASP A 306 -20.84 20.81 3.55
N VAL A 307 -19.81 20.31 4.23
CA VAL A 307 -19.43 18.89 4.27
C VAL A 307 -19.74 18.33 5.66
N ALA A 308 -20.65 17.37 5.73
CA ALA A 308 -21.01 16.68 6.97
C ALA A 308 -19.90 15.71 7.42
N LEU A 309 -20.01 15.23 8.67
CA LEU A 309 -19.20 14.10 9.14
C LEU A 309 -19.66 12.79 8.46
N GLY A 310 -18.71 11.93 8.14
CA GLY A 310 -18.94 10.62 7.51
C GLY A 310 -18.10 10.39 6.26
N ASN A 311 -18.43 9.34 5.52
CA ASN A 311 -17.81 9.03 4.24
C ASN A 311 -18.83 8.98 3.09
N ASN A 312 -18.36 8.70 1.86
CA ASN A 312 -19.19 8.66 0.65
C ASN A 312 -19.96 9.97 0.39
N ILE A 313 -19.42 11.10 0.82
CA ILE A 313 -19.97 12.42 0.55
C ILE A 313 -19.51 12.85 -0.83
N GLY A 314 -20.42 12.81 -1.81
CA GLY A 314 -20.11 13.16 -3.21
C GLY A 314 -19.85 14.66 -3.38
N LEU A 315 -18.80 15.01 -4.11
CA LEU A 315 -18.37 16.38 -4.38
C LEU A 315 -18.50 16.77 -5.85
N GLY A 316 -18.82 15.81 -6.72
CA GLY A 316 -18.97 16.04 -8.16
C GLY A 316 -18.11 15.10 -9.00
N SER A 317 -18.10 15.35 -10.31
CA SER A 317 -17.33 14.54 -11.27
C SER A 317 -16.60 15.41 -12.26
N VAL A 318 -15.45 14.91 -12.71
CA VAL A 318 -14.60 15.55 -13.73
C VAL A 318 -14.62 14.68 -14.97
N THR A 319 -14.76 15.31 -16.14
CA THR A 319 -14.56 14.68 -17.46
C THR A 319 -13.77 15.65 -18.33
N VAL A 320 -12.58 15.22 -18.76
CA VAL A 320 -11.65 16.07 -19.53
C VAL A 320 -11.14 15.32 -20.74
N SER A 321 -11.24 15.92 -21.94
CA SER A 321 -10.60 15.40 -23.14
C SER A 321 -9.07 15.48 -23.00
N LEU A 322 -8.39 14.43 -23.45
CA LEU A 322 -6.94 14.33 -23.45
C LEU A 322 -6.31 14.63 -24.83
N ASP A 323 -7.10 15.05 -25.80
CA ASP A 323 -6.72 15.24 -27.21
C ASP A 323 -5.57 16.25 -27.43
N LYS A 324 -5.42 17.20 -26.50
CA LYS A 324 -4.34 18.20 -26.52
C LYS A 324 -2.98 17.66 -26.10
N ILE A 325 -2.91 16.40 -25.62
CA ILE A 325 -1.68 15.77 -25.18
C ILE A 325 -1.10 14.96 -26.34
N GLY A 326 -0.21 15.59 -27.11
CA GLY A 326 0.35 15.02 -28.34
C GLY A 326 1.60 14.18 -28.17
N ALA A 327 2.12 14.04 -26.95
CA ALA A 327 3.33 13.24 -26.62
C ALA A 327 3.13 12.49 -25.31
N PRO A 328 3.85 11.35 -25.08
CA PRO A 328 3.79 10.61 -23.83
C PRO A 328 4.04 11.54 -22.62
N ARG A 329 3.16 11.48 -21.63
CA ARG A 329 3.20 12.41 -20.50
C ARG A 329 2.63 11.81 -19.23
N GLN A 330 3.34 12.01 -18.14
CA GLN A 330 2.82 11.82 -16.79
C GLN A 330 2.03 13.06 -16.39
N MET A 331 0.79 12.83 -15.99
CA MET A 331 -0.17 13.83 -15.57
C MET A 331 -0.53 13.63 -14.10
N VAL A 332 -0.98 14.67 -13.45
CA VAL A 332 -1.43 14.67 -12.05
C VAL A 332 -2.86 15.21 -12.02
N PHE A 333 -3.78 14.44 -11.48
CA PHE A 333 -5.10 14.90 -11.06
C PHE A 333 -5.05 15.27 -9.58
N GLU A 334 -5.21 16.54 -9.27
CA GLU A 334 -5.16 17.09 -7.92
C GLU A 334 -6.51 17.63 -7.51
N VAL A 335 -6.92 17.35 -6.27
CA VAL A 335 -8.15 17.88 -5.67
C VAL A 335 -7.81 18.57 -4.36
N MET A 336 -8.38 19.75 -4.13
CA MET A 336 -8.13 20.58 -2.97
C MET A 336 -9.46 21.03 -2.34
N LEU A 337 -9.51 21.02 -1.01
CA LEU A 337 -10.64 21.50 -0.21
C LEU A 337 -10.15 22.59 0.73
N LYS A 338 -10.94 23.67 0.82
CA LYS A 338 -10.83 24.70 1.85
C LYS A 338 -12.20 24.90 2.49
N GLY A 339 -12.23 25.16 3.77
CA GLY A 339 -13.47 25.47 4.50
C GLY A 339 -13.17 25.85 5.93
N THR A 340 -14.19 25.89 6.77
CA THR A 340 -14.04 26.27 8.18
C THR A 340 -14.82 25.32 9.10
N TYR A 341 -14.25 24.99 10.26
CA TYR A 341 -15.02 24.51 11.40
C TYR A 341 -15.64 25.67 12.15
N ASP A 342 -16.87 25.53 12.59
CA ASP A 342 -17.47 26.38 13.61
C ASP A 342 -17.53 25.59 14.93
N LEU A 343 -16.66 25.94 15.86
CA LEU A 343 -16.52 25.30 17.16
C LEU A 343 -17.02 26.29 18.24
N ASP A 344 -18.32 26.31 18.46
CA ASP A 344 -18.99 27.20 19.44
C ASP A 344 -18.66 28.69 19.19
N GLY A 345 -18.70 29.11 17.91
CA GLY A 345 -18.41 30.50 17.48
C GLY A 345 -16.93 30.80 17.21
N ARG A 346 -16.04 29.84 17.45
CA ARG A 346 -14.62 29.91 17.03
C ARG A 346 -14.46 29.28 15.67
N LYS A 347 -14.08 30.08 14.68
CA LYS A 347 -13.77 29.57 13.34
C LYS A 347 -12.32 29.07 13.26
N GLU A 348 -12.16 27.87 12.70
CA GLU A 348 -10.86 27.25 12.46
C GLU A 348 -10.79 26.81 11.00
N GLU A 349 -9.76 27.22 10.27
CA GLU A 349 -9.60 26.86 8.85
C GLU A 349 -9.29 25.37 8.71
N VAL A 350 -9.90 24.75 7.69
CA VAL A 350 -9.67 23.37 7.29
C VAL A 350 -9.17 23.36 5.85
N ARG A 351 -8.08 22.63 5.62
CA ARG A 351 -7.55 22.39 4.28
C ARG A 351 -7.27 20.88 4.13
N SER A 352 -7.60 20.34 2.97
CA SER A 352 -7.23 18.99 2.56
C SER A 352 -6.81 19.01 1.10
N ARG A 353 -5.87 18.14 0.75
CA ARG A 353 -5.38 17.96 -0.61
C ARG A 353 -5.15 16.46 -0.82
N ASN A 354 -5.41 15.99 -2.04
CA ASN A 354 -5.01 14.67 -2.49
C ASN A 354 -4.73 14.69 -3.99
N HIS A 355 -3.91 13.76 -4.49
CA HIS A 355 -3.58 13.69 -5.92
C HIS A 355 -3.41 12.25 -6.40
N TRP A 356 -3.55 12.05 -7.71
CA TRP A 356 -3.36 10.78 -8.39
C TRP A 356 -2.62 11.01 -9.69
N ASP A 357 -1.54 10.26 -9.89
CA ASP A 357 -0.81 10.25 -11.15
C ASP A 357 -1.51 9.37 -12.17
N PHE A 358 -1.48 9.81 -13.42
CA PHE A 358 -1.93 9.04 -14.57
C PHE A 358 -1.07 9.35 -15.80
N TRP A 359 -1.07 8.45 -16.76
CA TRP A 359 -0.22 8.58 -17.94
C TRP A 359 -1.05 8.65 -19.19
N VAL A 360 -0.64 9.52 -20.12
CA VAL A 360 -1.29 9.71 -21.40
C VAL A 360 -0.30 9.46 -22.53
N TYR A 361 -0.70 8.64 -23.46
CA TYR A 361 0.08 8.28 -24.65
C TYR A 361 -0.68 8.67 -25.91
N PRO A 362 0.01 9.14 -26.97
CA PRO A 362 -0.59 9.26 -28.29
C PRO A 362 -1.10 7.90 -28.73
N GLN A 363 -2.32 7.86 -29.27
CA GLN A 363 -2.86 6.61 -29.76
C GLN A 363 -2.01 6.06 -30.91
N THR A 364 -1.58 4.82 -30.77
CA THR A 364 -0.79 4.10 -31.74
C THR A 364 -1.56 2.84 -32.15
N THR A 365 -1.74 2.63 -33.43
CA THR A 365 -2.39 1.42 -33.97
C THR A 365 -1.36 0.32 -34.23
N LEU A 366 -1.82 -0.92 -34.43
CA LEU A 366 -0.95 -2.03 -34.83
C LEU A 366 -0.31 -1.76 -36.19
N ASP A 367 -1.03 -1.07 -37.10
CA ASP A 367 -0.49 -0.67 -38.40
C ASP A 367 0.61 0.37 -38.26
N ASP A 368 0.49 1.30 -37.33
CA ASP A 368 1.54 2.28 -37.02
C ASP A 368 2.78 1.57 -36.47
N LEU A 369 2.61 0.59 -35.58
CA LEU A 369 3.70 -0.22 -35.07
C LEU A 369 4.39 -1.05 -36.16
N ALA A 370 3.59 -1.67 -37.05
CA ALA A 370 4.13 -2.45 -38.17
C ALA A 370 4.93 -1.61 -39.17
N ARG A 371 4.64 -0.32 -39.26
CA ARG A 371 5.34 0.66 -40.13
C ARG A 371 6.43 1.43 -39.42
N MET A 372 6.61 1.18 -38.11
CA MET A 372 7.62 1.90 -37.32
C MET A 372 9.02 1.63 -37.88
N ASP A 373 9.74 2.67 -38.17
CA ASP A 373 11.16 2.56 -38.49
C ASP A 373 11.92 2.21 -37.21
N THR A 374 12.48 1.01 -37.17
CA THR A 374 13.31 0.52 -36.04
C THR A 374 14.73 1.05 -36.13
N GLY A 375 15.08 1.82 -37.17
CA GLY A 375 16.40 2.36 -37.39
C GLY A 375 17.45 1.24 -37.48
N ASP A 376 18.51 1.36 -36.69
CA ASP A 376 19.63 0.41 -36.60
C ASP A 376 19.39 -0.73 -35.57
N VAL A 377 18.17 -0.91 -35.06
CA VAL A 377 17.84 -1.96 -34.07
C VAL A 377 17.36 -3.22 -34.77
N TYR A 378 18.11 -4.32 -34.63
CA TYR A 378 17.64 -5.64 -35.03
C TYR A 378 16.74 -6.25 -33.99
N ILE A 379 15.49 -6.57 -34.38
CA ILE A 379 14.50 -7.18 -33.47
C ILE A 379 14.43 -8.69 -33.77
N THR A 380 14.58 -9.49 -32.73
CA THR A 380 14.52 -10.95 -32.80
C THR A 380 13.89 -11.51 -31.52
N ASP A 381 13.44 -12.77 -31.54
CA ASP A 381 12.92 -13.45 -30.35
C ASP A 381 13.89 -14.46 -29.73
N ILE A 382 15.06 -14.62 -30.35
CA ILE A 382 16.19 -15.42 -29.86
C ILE A 382 17.52 -14.68 -30.15
N LEU A 383 18.55 -15.02 -29.41
CA LEU A 383 19.89 -14.53 -29.71
C LEU A 383 20.51 -15.44 -30.82
N ASP A 384 20.20 -15.11 -32.08
CA ASP A 384 20.68 -15.83 -33.26
C ASP A 384 22.05 -15.34 -33.73
N GLU A 385 22.66 -16.01 -34.74
CA GLU A 385 23.96 -15.65 -35.29
C GLU A 385 23.99 -14.20 -35.82
N LYS A 386 22.90 -13.72 -36.40
CA LYS A 386 22.79 -12.35 -36.89
C LYS A 386 22.80 -11.34 -35.75
N ALA A 387 22.07 -11.63 -34.65
CA ALA A 387 22.11 -10.81 -33.44
C ALA A 387 23.51 -10.74 -32.85
N GLU A 388 24.23 -11.88 -32.78
CA GLU A 388 25.60 -11.90 -32.28
C GLU A 388 26.56 -11.10 -33.20
N GLN A 389 26.44 -11.22 -34.50
CA GLN A 389 27.22 -10.45 -35.45
C GLN A 389 26.99 -8.95 -35.31
N MET A 390 25.72 -8.54 -35.17
CA MET A 390 25.35 -7.15 -34.93
C MET A 390 25.95 -6.61 -33.62
N LEU A 391 25.86 -7.35 -32.53
CA LEU A 391 26.44 -6.97 -31.24
C LEU A 391 27.97 -6.86 -31.32
N LYS A 392 28.65 -7.83 -32.00
CA LYS A 392 30.11 -7.78 -32.23
C LYS A 392 30.52 -6.57 -33.06
N ALA A 393 29.67 -6.11 -33.95
CA ALA A 393 29.87 -4.90 -34.75
C ALA A 393 29.48 -3.59 -34.03
N GLY A 394 29.06 -3.65 -32.77
CA GLY A 394 28.60 -2.49 -32.01
C GLY A 394 27.17 -2.05 -32.35
N GLY A 395 26.39 -2.87 -33.04
CA GLY A 395 25.00 -2.62 -33.37
C GLY A 395 24.07 -2.88 -32.20
N LYS A 396 22.78 -2.57 -32.37
CA LYS A 396 21.74 -2.70 -31.36
C LYS A 396 20.82 -3.87 -31.66
N VAL A 397 20.53 -4.66 -30.64
CA VAL A 397 19.61 -5.82 -30.75
C VAL A 397 18.55 -5.74 -29.67
N LEU A 398 17.29 -5.88 -30.05
CA LEU A 398 16.17 -6.08 -29.15
C LEU A 398 15.72 -7.54 -29.21
N VAL A 399 15.93 -8.28 -28.12
CA VAL A 399 15.48 -9.67 -28.00
C VAL A 399 14.14 -9.73 -27.27
N THR A 400 13.07 -10.09 -27.98
CA THR A 400 11.74 -10.26 -27.41
C THR A 400 11.54 -11.71 -26.94
N ALA A 401 12.26 -12.09 -25.87
CA ALA A 401 12.38 -13.46 -25.40
C ALA A 401 11.25 -13.96 -24.48
N ALA A 402 10.09 -13.32 -24.50
CA ALA A 402 8.95 -13.69 -23.65
C ALA A 402 8.59 -15.17 -23.81
N GLY A 403 8.54 -15.92 -22.70
CA GLY A 403 8.26 -17.36 -22.69
C GLY A 403 9.43 -18.27 -23.07
N LYS A 404 10.56 -17.73 -23.51
CA LYS A 404 11.76 -18.50 -23.91
C LYS A 404 12.88 -18.52 -22.87
N ILE A 405 12.77 -17.66 -21.84
CA ILE A 405 13.77 -17.59 -20.77
C ILE A 405 13.51 -18.70 -19.78
N THR A 406 14.53 -19.49 -19.48
CA THR A 406 14.47 -20.61 -18.53
C THR A 406 15.10 -20.29 -17.18
N TYR A 407 16.13 -19.46 -17.16
CA TYR A 407 16.84 -19.07 -15.94
C TYR A 407 16.14 -17.90 -15.25
N GLY A 408 15.66 -18.12 -14.03
CA GLY A 408 14.76 -17.21 -13.29
C GLY A 408 13.26 -17.53 -13.44
N LYS A 409 12.90 -18.62 -14.12
CA LYS A 409 11.53 -19.07 -14.37
C LYS A 409 10.73 -19.32 -13.08
N ASP A 410 11.38 -19.69 -11.99
CA ASP A 410 10.82 -19.94 -10.67
C ASP A 410 10.53 -18.66 -9.89
N ILE A 411 11.02 -17.50 -10.35
CA ILE A 411 10.83 -16.21 -9.68
C ILE A 411 9.52 -15.59 -10.15
N VAL A 412 8.56 -15.50 -9.25
CA VAL A 412 7.26 -14.91 -9.57
C VAL A 412 7.28 -13.42 -9.27
N GLN A 413 7.28 -12.62 -10.34
CA GLN A 413 7.12 -11.19 -10.29
C GLN A 413 5.65 -10.79 -10.33
N GLN A 414 5.26 -9.84 -9.49
CA GLN A 414 3.94 -9.21 -9.51
C GLN A 414 4.11 -7.70 -9.31
N PHE A 415 3.08 -6.94 -9.67
CA PHE A 415 3.08 -5.49 -9.46
C PHE A 415 3.06 -5.14 -7.96
N THR A 416 2.23 -5.82 -7.18
CA THR A 416 2.20 -5.62 -5.72
C THR A 416 3.45 -6.23 -5.06
N PRO A 417 3.99 -5.58 -4.02
CA PRO A 417 5.18 -6.09 -3.33
C PRO A 417 4.92 -7.36 -2.53
N VAL A 418 5.98 -7.98 -2.04
CA VAL A 418 5.93 -9.05 -1.05
C VAL A 418 5.02 -8.65 0.11
N PHE A 419 4.17 -9.59 0.53
CA PHE A 419 3.27 -9.43 1.67
C PHE A 419 3.92 -9.99 2.93
N TRP A 420 4.05 -9.18 3.98
CA TRP A 420 4.66 -9.49 5.28
C TRP A 420 6.13 -9.92 5.18
N ASN A 421 6.42 -11.10 4.72
CA ASN A 421 7.73 -11.58 4.24
C ASN A 421 7.61 -12.95 3.60
N THR A 422 8.58 -13.31 2.77
CA THR A 422 8.61 -14.60 2.08
C THR A 422 8.94 -15.78 3.01
N SER A 423 9.79 -15.57 4.01
CA SER A 423 10.22 -16.62 4.94
C SER A 423 9.06 -17.15 5.78
N TRP A 424 8.27 -16.29 6.39
CA TRP A 424 7.11 -16.65 7.19
C TRP A 424 6.07 -17.44 6.39
N PHE A 425 5.87 -17.06 5.13
CA PHE A 425 4.92 -17.71 4.22
C PHE A 425 5.56 -18.80 3.34
N LYS A 426 6.68 -19.39 3.76
CA LYS A 426 7.32 -20.54 3.07
C LYS A 426 7.62 -20.21 1.60
N MET A 427 8.18 -19.07 1.32
CA MET A 427 8.53 -18.58 -0.02
C MET A 427 7.34 -18.48 -0.99
N ARG A 428 6.14 -18.26 -0.48
CA ARG A 428 4.94 -18.05 -1.31
C ARG A 428 5.05 -16.73 -2.10
N PRO A 429 4.70 -16.72 -3.41
CA PRO A 429 4.72 -15.52 -4.24
C PRO A 429 3.78 -14.39 -3.72
N PRO A 430 4.06 -13.13 -4.08
CA PRO A 430 5.14 -12.66 -4.97
C PRO A 430 6.51 -12.71 -4.29
N HIS A 431 7.59 -12.71 -5.12
CA HIS A 431 8.97 -12.71 -4.63
C HIS A 431 9.65 -11.33 -4.74
N THR A 432 9.01 -10.36 -5.38
CA THR A 432 9.58 -9.05 -5.69
C THR A 432 8.91 -7.94 -4.89
N THR A 433 9.65 -6.86 -4.67
CA THR A 433 9.21 -5.64 -3.97
C THR A 433 9.26 -4.41 -4.87
N GLY A 434 8.87 -4.56 -6.15
CA GLY A 434 8.89 -3.49 -7.14
C GLY A 434 10.12 -3.48 -8.02
N LEU A 435 10.35 -2.35 -8.70
CA LEU A 435 11.44 -2.15 -9.65
C LEU A 435 12.30 -0.97 -9.23
N TYR A 436 13.62 -1.08 -9.46
CA TYR A 436 14.50 0.06 -9.62
C TYR A 436 14.73 0.32 -11.12
N ILE A 437 14.60 1.56 -11.55
CA ILE A 437 14.62 1.98 -12.96
C ILE A 437 15.66 3.08 -13.12
N GLU A 438 16.58 2.90 -14.09
CA GLU A 438 17.49 3.96 -14.50
C GLU A 438 16.74 4.96 -15.40
N SER A 439 15.83 5.73 -14.79
CA SER A 439 14.83 6.56 -15.49
C SER A 439 15.42 7.63 -16.42
N ASN A 440 16.69 7.99 -16.25
CA ASN A 440 17.41 8.92 -17.13
C ASN A 440 17.94 8.24 -18.41
N HIS A 441 17.82 6.92 -18.54
CA HIS A 441 18.30 6.20 -19.71
C HIS A 441 17.48 6.61 -20.96
N PRO A 442 18.14 6.79 -22.14
CA PRO A 442 17.46 7.20 -23.38
C PRO A 442 16.28 6.31 -23.81
N LEU A 443 16.24 5.07 -23.36
CA LEU A 443 15.15 4.14 -23.59
C LEU A 443 13.78 4.72 -23.13
N PHE A 444 13.79 5.54 -22.08
CA PHE A 444 12.59 6.11 -21.49
C PHE A 444 12.18 7.47 -22.04
N ARG A 445 12.81 7.92 -23.14
CA ARG A 445 12.46 9.22 -23.78
C ARG A 445 10.95 9.35 -24.07
N ASN A 446 10.32 8.27 -24.49
CA ASN A 446 8.90 8.20 -24.82
C ASN A 446 8.09 7.35 -23.82
N PHE A 447 8.64 7.09 -22.64
CA PHE A 447 8.00 6.39 -21.54
C PHE A 447 8.32 7.13 -20.25
N PRO A 448 7.55 8.20 -19.93
CA PRO A 448 7.81 9.04 -18.77
C PRO A 448 7.67 8.23 -17.48
N THR A 449 8.77 7.96 -16.83
CA THR A 449 8.86 7.16 -15.60
C THR A 449 9.85 7.78 -14.62
N ASP A 450 9.68 7.47 -13.34
CA ASP A 450 10.64 7.76 -12.29
C ASP A 450 11.50 6.53 -11.98
N TYR A 451 12.35 6.60 -10.97
CA TYR A 451 13.30 5.52 -10.61
C TYR A 451 12.62 4.28 -10.00
N HIS A 452 11.29 4.26 -9.88
CA HIS A 452 10.49 3.18 -9.26
C HIS A 452 9.29 2.81 -10.13
N SER A 453 8.72 1.62 -9.88
CA SER A 453 7.47 1.21 -10.52
C SER A 453 6.27 1.99 -9.97
N ASP A 454 5.43 2.44 -10.90
CA ASP A 454 4.16 3.12 -10.67
C ASP A 454 3.03 2.42 -11.45
N MET A 455 1.83 2.98 -11.51
CA MET A 455 0.64 2.34 -12.08
C MET A 455 0.79 1.94 -13.55
N GLN A 456 1.53 2.69 -14.37
CA GLN A 456 1.75 2.35 -15.79
C GLN A 456 2.58 1.09 -15.98
N TRP A 457 3.42 0.71 -14.99
CA TRP A 457 4.25 -0.49 -15.05
C TRP A 457 3.47 -1.79 -14.87
N TRP A 458 2.20 -1.72 -14.45
CA TRP A 458 1.42 -2.92 -14.18
C TRP A 458 1.39 -3.90 -15.36
N ASP A 459 1.08 -3.42 -16.55
CA ASP A 459 1.02 -4.26 -17.76
C ASP A 459 2.36 -4.88 -18.14
N LEU A 460 3.46 -4.23 -17.78
CA LEU A 460 4.80 -4.66 -18.09
C LEU A 460 5.37 -5.67 -17.08
N VAL A 461 4.93 -5.60 -15.82
CA VAL A 461 5.54 -6.41 -14.74
C VAL A 461 4.62 -7.46 -14.16
N ASN A 462 3.30 -7.25 -14.16
CA ASN A 462 2.41 -8.16 -13.45
C ASN A 462 2.35 -9.53 -14.09
N ARG A 463 2.79 -10.56 -13.35
CA ARG A 463 2.89 -11.95 -13.81
C ARG A 463 3.83 -12.16 -14.99
N LYS A 464 4.78 -11.25 -15.19
CA LYS A 464 5.81 -11.42 -16.24
C LYS A 464 7.00 -12.17 -15.67
N GLN A 465 7.72 -12.81 -16.55
CA GLN A 465 8.94 -13.52 -16.22
C GLN A 465 10.10 -12.53 -16.06
N VAL A 466 10.97 -12.77 -15.11
CA VAL A 466 12.23 -12.06 -14.95
C VAL A 466 13.38 -12.87 -15.53
N MET A 467 14.47 -12.19 -15.87
CA MET A 467 15.77 -12.78 -16.16
C MET A 467 16.62 -12.76 -14.88
N GLN A 468 17.39 -13.82 -14.65
CA GLN A 468 18.40 -13.87 -13.62
C GLN A 468 19.79 -13.62 -14.22
N PHE A 469 20.54 -12.70 -13.64
CA PHE A 469 21.83 -12.24 -14.17
C PHE A 469 23.03 -12.70 -13.33
N THR A 470 22.93 -13.81 -12.64
CA THR A 470 23.99 -14.33 -11.76
C THR A 470 25.28 -14.65 -12.54
N GLU A 471 25.16 -15.09 -13.80
CA GLU A 471 26.31 -15.42 -14.67
C GLU A 471 26.84 -14.22 -15.48
N PHE A 472 26.21 -13.06 -15.35
CA PHE A 472 26.67 -11.83 -15.98
C PHE A 472 27.83 -11.21 -15.18
N PRO A 473 28.66 -10.34 -15.79
CA PRO A 473 29.71 -9.64 -15.06
C PRO A 473 29.23 -8.99 -13.77
N ALA A 474 30.06 -8.96 -12.74
CA ALA A 474 29.69 -8.46 -11.42
C ALA A 474 29.18 -7.01 -11.43
N ASP A 475 29.74 -6.18 -12.31
CA ASP A 475 29.37 -4.77 -12.49
C ASP A 475 28.15 -4.55 -13.41
N PHE A 476 27.68 -5.61 -14.10
CA PHE A 476 26.48 -5.50 -14.94
C PHE A 476 25.26 -5.10 -14.10
N GLN A 477 24.55 -4.09 -14.57
CA GLN A 477 23.29 -3.63 -13.97
C GLN A 477 22.22 -3.49 -15.06
N PRO A 478 21.07 -4.15 -14.94
CA PRO A 478 19.97 -3.95 -15.88
C PRO A 478 19.40 -2.54 -15.76
N ILE A 479 18.90 -2.00 -16.87
CA ILE A 479 18.22 -0.68 -16.91
C ILE A 479 16.93 -0.71 -16.08
N VAL A 480 16.24 -1.83 -16.09
CA VAL A 480 15.07 -2.11 -15.25
C VAL A 480 15.41 -3.33 -14.39
N GLN A 481 15.62 -3.08 -13.12
CA GLN A 481 16.01 -4.10 -12.16
C GLN A 481 14.85 -4.43 -11.23
N SER A 482 14.38 -5.67 -11.26
CA SER A 482 13.43 -6.18 -10.28
C SER A 482 14.10 -6.29 -8.91
N ILE A 483 13.42 -5.82 -7.87
CA ILE A 483 13.92 -5.88 -6.50
C ILE A 483 13.45 -7.20 -5.90
N ASP A 484 14.36 -8.14 -5.73
CA ASP A 484 14.07 -9.46 -5.14
C ASP A 484 13.81 -9.35 -3.63
N THR A 485 13.22 -10.39 -3.07
CA THR A 485 13.13 -10.52 -1.61
C THR A 485 14.53 -10.41 -0.98
N TRP A 486 14.65 -9.68 0.11
CA TRP A 486 15.93 -9.49 0.84
C TRP A 486 16.53 -10.77 1.39
N PHE A 487 15.75 -11.84 1.49
CA PHE A 487 16.23 -13.17 1.87
C PHE A 487 17.12 -13.83 0.82
N LEU A 488 16.98 -13.47 -0.43
CA LEU A 488 17.72 -14.06 -1.56
C LEU A 488 18.53 -13.02 -2.32
N SER A 489 18.03 -11.80 -2.46
CA SER A 489 18.68 -10.68 -3.14
C SER A 489 19.35 -11.05 -4.48
N ARG A 490 18.68 -11.92 -5.27
CA ARG A 490 19.18 -12.36 -6.57
C ARG A 490 19.28 -11.16 -7.53
N LYS A 491 20.29 -11.16 -8.38
CA LYS A 491 20.39 -10.17 -9.44
C LYS A 491 19.40 -10.53 -10.56
N ILE A 492 18.26 -9.86 -10.59
CA ILE A 492 17.15 -10.12 -11.51
C ILE A 492 16.67 -8.83 -12.17
N GLY A 493 16.06 -8.95 -13.34
CA GLY A 493 15.51 -7.79 -14.06
C GLY A 493 14.68 -8.17 -15.28
N MET A 494 14.32 -7.17 -16.05
CA MET A 494 13.53 -7.27 -17.27
C MET A 494 14.37 -6.89 -18.48
#